data_f2599f4eb8e431ab9da825b219a08c2e
#
_entry.id   f2599f4eb8e431ab9da825b219a08c2e
#
_cell.length_a   1.000
_cell.length_b   1.000
_cell.length_c   1.000
_cell.angle_alpha   90.00
_cell.angle_beta   90.00
_cell.angle_gamma   90.00
#
_symmetry.space_group_name_H-M   'P 1'
#
loop_
_entity.id
_entity.type
_entity.pdbx_description
1 polymer ?
#
loop_
_entity_poly.entity_id
_entity_poly.type
_entity_poly.pdbx_seq_one_letter_code
_entity_poly.pdbx_strand_id
1 'polypeptide(L)'
;MADIGLLYFKAEAASALALAKLANLTPGLIERHDFPDGEFKLKLPATLASSVVIFHGLDRPNEKLIELLFAARTARQLGAKHLTLVAPYLAYMRQDIAFVPGEVVSQRIVGDLLASLFDAVVTVDPHLHRVANLSEAIPVKDAINLSAAPILGELALKKREQPFLLGPDEESAQWVAQAAKAHHLDFAVATKTRLGDCSVDIQMPSIDVAGRAVVLLDDIASSGHTLA
;
A
#
# COMPACT_ATOMS: atom_id res chain seq x y z
N MET A 1 15.74 20.43 15.56
CA MET A 1 15.38 19.41 14.54
C MET A 1 14.97 20.18 13.30
N ALA A 2 15.35 19.71 12.10
CA ALA A 2 14.89 20.34 10.87
C ALA A 2 13.34 20.22 10.81
N ASP A 3 12.67 21.30 10.41
CA ASP A 3 11.22 21.28 10.19
C ASP A 3 10.95 20.41 8.96
N ILE A 4 10.09 19.39 9.11
CA ILE A 4 9.66 18.49 8.04
C ILE A 4 8.19 18.73 7.79
N GLY A 5 7.86 19.15 6.56
CA GLY A 5 6.47 19.35 6.14
C GLY A 5 5.80 18.05 5.77
N LEU A 6 4.49 17.94 6.03
CA LEU A 6 3.65 16.85 5.51
C LEU A 6 2.53 17.44 4.67
N LEU A 7 2.54 17.17 3.38
CA LEU A 7 1.49 17.54 2.44
C LEU A 7 0.47 16.42 2.30
N TYR A 8 -0.81 16.78 2.24
CA TYR A 8 -1.90 15.81 2.14
C TYR A 8 -3.10 16.37 1.40
N PHE A 9 -3.91 15.48 0.82
CA PHE A 9 -5.19 15.81 0.20
C PHE A 9 -6.35 15.72 1.19
N LYS A 10 -7.40 16.53 1.00
CA LYS A 10 -8.54 16.61 1.92
C LYS A 10 -9.18 15.25 2.23
N ALA A 11 -9.26 14.37 1.24
CA ALA A 11 -9.85 13.04 1.40
C ALA A 11 -9.13 12.16 2.44
N GLU A 12 -7.82 12.41 2.66
CA GLU A 12 -6.97 11.62 3.55
C GLU A 12 -6.59 12.37 4.83
N ALA A 13 -7.23 13.51 5.10
CA ALA A 13 -6.88 14.41 6.20
C ALA A 13 -6.79 13.69 7.57
N ALA A 14 -7.72 12.78 7.87
CA ALA A 14 -7.72 12.10 9.17
C ALA A 14 -6.44 11.29 9.41
N SER A 15 -6.03 10.47 8.45
CA SER A 15 -4.81 9.64 8.54
C SER A 15 -3.54 10.49 8.48
N ALA A 16 -3.50 11.46 7.58
CA ALA A 16 -2.36 12.35 7.42
C ALA A 16 -2.09 13.21 8.66
N LEU A 17 -3.14 13.77 9.28
CA LEU A 17 -3.01 14.55 10.51
C LEU A 17 -2.63 13.69 11.72
N ALA A 18 -3.12 12.45 11.79
CA ALA A 18 -2.68 11.49 12.79
C ALA A 18 -1.18 11.19 12.65
N LEU A 19 -0.71 10.92 11.43
CA LEU A 19 0.71 10.73 11.14
C LEU A 19 1.53 11.99 11.49
N ALA A 20 1.07 13.18 11.09
CA ALA A 20 1.75 14.43 11.37
C ALA A 20 1.95 14.63 12.89
N LYS A 21 0.92 14.35 13.68
CA LYS A 21 0.99 14.42 15.15
C LYS A 21 1.99 13.42 15.74
N LEU A 22 1.95 12.16 15.29
CA LEU A 22 2.82 11.10 15.83
C LEU A 22 4.29 11.30 15.45
N ALA A 23 4.55 11.75 14.21
CA ALA A 23 5.90 11.95 13.70
C ALA A 23 6.43 13.40 13.89
N ASN A 24 5.66 14.27 14.54
CA ASN A 24 5.98 15.69 14.73
C ASN A 24 6.31 16.42 13.43
N LEU A 25 5.42 16.28 12.43
CA LEU A 25 5.52 16.92 11.11
C LEU A 25 4.57 18.11 11.04
N THR A 26 4.94 19.14 10.26
CA THR A 26 4.11 20.32 10.02
C THR A 26 3.13 20.05 8.87
N PRO A 27 1.80 19.91 9.13
CA PRO A 27 0.84 19.57 8.10
C PRO A 27 0.52 20.74 7.18
N GLY A 28 0.39 20.47 5.87
CA GLY A 28 0.00 21.41 4.84
C GLY A 28 -1.02 20.78 3.87
N LEU A 29 -2.19 21.39 3.75
CA LEU A 29 -3.23 20.92 2.83
C LEU A 29 -2.86 21.24 1.39
N ILE A 30 -2.96 20.26 0.49
CA ILE A 30 -3.02 20.47 -0.95
C ILE A 30 -4.47 20.72 -1.32
N GLU A 31 -4.78 21.92 -1.77
CA GLU A 31 -6.10 22.26 -2.29
C GLU A 31 -6.23 21.74 -3.73
N ARG A 32 -7.29 20.99 -4.02
CA ARG A 32 -7.65 20.53 -5.35
C ARG A 32 -8.93 21.24 -5.81
N HIS A 33 -8.94 21.67 -7.05
CA HIS A 33 -10.10 22.22 -7.72
C HIS A 33 -10.30 21.50 -9.06
N ASP A 34 -11.46 20.88 -9.23
CA ASP A 34 -11.82 20.13 -10.42
C ASP A 34 -12.53 21.05 -11.43
N PHE A 35 -12.20 20.91 -12.71
CA PHE A 35 -12.87 21.56 -13.82
C PHE A 35 -13.91 20.63 -14.47
N PRO A 36 -14.94 21.18 -15.13
CA PRO A 36 -16.02 20.38 -15.73
C PRO A 36 -15.59 19.40 -16.83
N ASP A 37 -14.45 19.63 -17.45
CA ASP A 37 -13.86 18.82 -18.52
C ASP A 37 -13.02 17.64 -18.01
N GLY A 38 -12.91 17.48 -16.67
CA GLY A 38 -12.14 16.42 -16.02
C GLY A 38 -10.69 16.80 -15.70
N GLU A 39 -10.26 18.01 -16.06
CA GLU A 39 -8.99 18.53 -15.57
C GLU A 39 -9.09 19.02 -14.13
N PHE A 40 -7.96 19.16 -13.46
CA PHE A 40 -7.90 19.77 -12.13
C PHE A 40 -6.68 20.64 -11.97
N LYS A 41 -6.73 21.56 -11.02
CA LYS A 41 -5.55 22.30 -10.55
C LYS A 41 -5.29 22.01 -9.08
N LEU A 42 -4.01 22.03 -8.70
CA LEU A 42 -3.56 21.94 -7.32
C LEU A 42 -2.99 23.25 -6.84
N LYS A 43 -3.15 23.52 -5.54
CA LYS A 43 -2.49 24.62 -4.85
C LYS A 43 -1.86 24.09 -3.58
N LEU A 44 -0.54 24.19 -3.50
CA LEU A 44 0.26 23.84 -2.34
C LEU A 44 0.43 25.08 -1.42
N PRO A 45 0.80 24.90 -0.12
CA PRO A 45 1.26 26.02 0.70
C PRO A 45 2.41 26.76 0.01
N ALA A 46 2.38 28.09 0.08
CA ALA A 46 3.36 28.92 -0.63
C ALA A 46 4.80 28.76 -0.11
N THR A 47 4.97 28.32 1.12
CA THR A 47 6.27 28.07 1.75
C THR A 47 6.34 26.62 2.21
N LEU A 48 7.38 25.90 1.82
CA LEU A 48 7.61 24.53 2.18
C LEU A 48 8.92 24.36 2.94
N ALA A 49 8.98 23.35 3.80
CA ALA A 49 10.22 22.88 4.40
C ALA A 49 11.16 22.30 3.33
N SER A 50 12.46 22.23 3.65
CA SER A 50 13.46 21.60 2.78
C SER A 50 13.21 20.08 2.60
N SER A 51 12.66 19.44 3.62
CA SER A 51 12.23 18.04 3.58
C SER A 51 10.71 17.99 3.67
N VAL A 52 10.07 17.29 2.73
CA VAL A 52 8.61 17.22 2.64
C VAL A 52 8.19 15.76 2.46
N VAL A 53 7.21 15.36 3.25
CA VAL A 53 6.47 14.11 3.09
C VAL A 53 5.19 14.42 2.31
N ILE A 54 4.88 13.65 1.28
CA ILE A 54 3.56 13.66 0.64
C ILE A 54 2.83 12.39 1.06
N PHE A 55 1.71 12.53 1.77
CA PHE A 55 0.86 11.43 2.18
C PHE A 55 -0.25 11.24 1.14
N HIS A 56 -0.25 10.10 0.45
CA HIS A 56 -1.26 9.81 -0.56
C HIS A 56 -1.39 8.30 -0.82
N GLY A 57 -2.50 7.69 -0.40
CA GLY A 57 -2.81 6.28 -0.72
C GLY A 57 -3.26 6.15 -2.18
N LEU A 58 -2.72 5.18 -2.91
CA LEU A 58 -2.93 5.05 -4.35
C LEU A 58 -4.12 4.13 -4.73
N ASP A 59 -5.16 4.05 -3.90
CA ASP A 59 -6.44 3.47 -4.31
C ASP A 59 -7.06 4.33 -5.44
N ARG A 60 -7.60 3.72 -6.49
CA ARG A 60 -8.04 4.41 -7.72
C ARG A 60 -6.92 5.28 -8.33
N PRO A 61 -5.81 4.67 -8.77
CA PRO A 61 -4.51 5.33 -8.90
C PRO A 61 -4.40 6.32 -10.06
N ASN A 62 -5.23 6.24 -11.10
CA ASN A 62 -5.00 6.97 -12.35
C ASN A 62 -4.96 8.49 -12.14
N GLU A 63 -5.95 9.05 -11.46
CA GLU A 63 -5.95 10.47 -11.12
C GLU A 63 -4.87 10.81 -10.08
N LYS A 64 -4.73 9.95 -9.07
CA LYS A 64 -3.77 10.15 -7.97
C LYS A 64 -2.31 10.16 -8.42
N LEU A 65 -1.96 9.42 -9.46
CA LEU A 65 -0.62 9.48 -10.05
C LEU A 65 -0.35 10.85 -10.70
N ILE A 66 -1.36 11.45 -11.34
CA ILE A 66 -1.25 12.82 -11.88
C ILE A 66 -1.19 13.84 -10.73
N GLU A 67 -1.98 13.65 -9.67
CA GLU A 67 -1.89 14.48 -8.46
C GLU A 67 -0.47 14.44 -7.86
N LEU A 68 0.12 13.26 -7.72
CA LEU A 68 1.50 13.12 -7.24
C LEU A 68 2.51 13.79 -8.16
N LEU A 69 2.37 13.62 -9.48
CA LEU A 69 3.26 14.28 -10.45
C LEU A 69 3.22 15.81 -10.28
N PHE A 70 2.04 16.40 -10.21
CA PHE A 70 1.89 17.85 -10.05
C PHE A 70 2.39 18.31 -8.67
N ALA A 71 2.01 17.62 -7.59
CA ALA A 71 2.42 17.98 -6.23
C ALA A 71 3.93 17.89 -6.05
N ALA A 72 4.56 16.78 -6.45
CA ALA A 72 6.00 16.58 -6.29
C ALA A 72 6.83 17.59 -7.12
N ARG A 73 6.46 17.80 -8.39
CA ARG A 73 7.15 18.78 -9.25
C ARG A 73 7.00 20.20 -8.70
N THR A 74 5.81 20.60 -8.25
CA THR A 74 5.57 21.90 -7.64
C THR A 74 6.32 22.04 -6.31
N ALA A 75 6.33 21.02 -5.46
CA ALA A 75 7.10 21.06 -4.21
C ALA A 75 8.60 21.28 -4.45
N ARG A 76 9.18 20.64 -5.48
CA ARG A 76 10.56 20.90 -5.91
C ARG A 76 10.77 22.34 -6.36
N GLN A 77 9.86 22.90 -7.15
CA GLN A 77 9.92 24.30 -7.59
C GLN A 77 9.82 25.28 -6.42
N LEU A 78 9.06 24.92 -5.37
CA LEU A 78 8.96 25.70 -4.13
C LEU A 78 10.12 25.47 -3.15
N GLY A 79 11.15 24.74 -3.56
CA GLY A 79 12.42 24.60 -2.85
C GLY A 79 12.57 23.35 -1.98
N ALA A 80 11.64 22.39 -2.04
CA ALA A 80 11.81 21.11 -1.38
C ALA A 80 13.01 20.35 -1.99
N LYS A 81 13.96 19.98 -1.15
CA LYS A 81 15.21 19.27 -1.55
C LYS A 81 15.07 17.77 -1.39
N HIS A 82 14.26 17.32 -0.45
CA HIS A 82 14.00 15.92 -0.19
C HIS A 82 12.49 15.67 -0.14
N LEU A 83 12.02 14.72 -0.98
CA LEU A 83 10.61 14.33 -1.05
C LEU A 83 10.46 12.86 -0.68
N THR A 84 9.62 12.58 0.31
CA THR A 84 9.23 11.22 0.69
C THR A 84 7.75 11.00 0.34
N LEU A 85 7.44 9.95 -0.40
CA LEU A 85 6.07 9.49 -0.56
C LEU A 85 5.71 8.54 0.60
N VAL A 86 4.62 8.81 1.29
CA VAL A 86 3.96 7.84 2.17
C VAL A 86 2.66 7.41 1.50
N ALA A 87 2.67 6.23 0.92
CA ALA A 87 1.53 5.62 0.24
C ALA A 87 1.08 4.37 1.02
N PRO A 88 0.09 4.49 1.94
CA PRO A 88 -0.39 3.31 2.69
C PRO A 88 -0.85 2.17 1.78
N TYR A 89 -1.41 2.48 0.63
CA TYR A 89 -1.67 1.53 -0.45
C TYR A 89 -0.86 1.92 -1.70
N LEU A 90 -0.11 0.95 -2.25
CA LEU A 90 0.73 1.11 -3.43
C LEU A 90 0.10 0.38 -4.62
N ALA A 91 -0.31 1.14 -5.62
CA ALA A 91 -0.99 0.61 -6.80
C ALA A 91 -0.01 0.05 -7.84
N TYR A 92 -0.57 -0.69 -8.80
CA TYR A 92 0.14 -1.27 -9.96
C TYR A 92 1.22 -2.30 -9.62
N MET A 93 1.21 -2.85 -8.41
CA MET A 93 2.18 -3.87 -8.00
C MET A 93 1.81 -5.30 -8.44
N ARG A 94 0.56 -5.54 -8.88
CA ARG A 94 0.06 -6.87 -9.28
C ARG A 94 0.58 -7.35 -10.63
N GLN A 95 0.84 -6.42 -11.56
CA GLN A 95 1.34 -6.73 -12.90
C GLN A 95 2.86 -6.59 -12.93
N ASP A 96 3.55 -7.59 -12.41
CA ASP A 96 5.00 -7.65 -12.23
C ASP A 96 5.73 -8.45 -13.33
N ILE A 97 4.98 -9.16 -14.18
CA ILE A 97 5.48 -9.94 -15.32
C ILE A 97 4.52 -9.82 -16.50
N ALA A 98 5.05 -9.93 -17.71
CA ALA A 98 4.27 -10.13 -18.93
C ALA A 98 4.00 -11.63 -19.12
N PHE A 99 2.75 -12.04 -19.21
CA PHE A 99 2.36 -13.43 -19.46
C PHE A 99 2.33 -13.75 -20.96
N VAL A 100 2.12 -12.74 -21.81
CA VAL A 100 2.15 -12.85 -23.27
C VAL A 100 3.01 -11.74 -23.87
N PRO A 101 3.61 -11.94 -25.06
CA PRO A 101 4.39 -10.91 -25.74
C PRO A 101 3.57 -9.62 -25.96
N GLY A 102 4.16 -8.47 -25.63
CA GLY A 102 3.52 -7.15 -25.76
C GLY A 102 2.69 -6.70 -24.56
N GLU A 103 2.53 -7.52 -23.55
CA GLU A 103 1.86 -7.14 -22.32
C GLU A 103 2.71 -6.18 -21.49
N VAL A 104 2.07 -5.17 -20.91
CA VAL A 104 2.74 -4.12 -20.14
C VAL A 104 3.01 -4.58 -18.72
N VAL A 105 4.25 -4.47 -18.28
CA VAL A 105 4.65 -4.69 -16.87
C VAL A 105 4.51 -3.37 -16.11
N SER A 106 3.29 -3.09 -15.63
CA SER A 106 2.95 -1.80 -15.02
C SER A 106 3.71 -1.52 -13.73
N GLN A 107 4.11 -2.55 -12.97
CA GLN A 107 4.90 -2.41 -11.76
C GLN A 107 6.19 -1.61 -12.02
N ARG A 108 6.95 -1.97 -13.07
CA ARG A 108 8.21 -1.30 -13.41
C ARG A 108 7.98 0.15 -13.85
N ILE A 109 7.00 0.37 -14.72
CA ILE A 109 6.70 1.70 -15.28
C ILE A 109 6.28 2.66 -14.17
N VAL A 110 5.38 2.23 -13.27
CA VAL A 110 4.93 3.04 -12.16
C VAL A 110 6.04 3.19 -11.11
N GLY A 111 6.83 2.15 -10.86
CA GLY A 111 8.01 2.22 -10.00
C GLY A 111 9.02 3.27 -10.45
N ASP A 112 9.37 3.27 -11.74
CA ASP A 112 10.27 4.27 -12.33
C ASP A 112 9.68 5.68 -12.28
N LEU A 113 8.38 5.83 -12.52
CA LEU A 113 7.69 7.11 -12.37
C LEU A 113 7.82 7.63 -10.94
N LEU A 114 7.49 6.82 -9.93
CA LEU A 114 7.60 7.22 -8.53
C LEU A 114 9.05 7.54 -8.14
N ALA A 115 10.03 6.75 -8.59
CA ALA A 115 11.44 7.01 -8.37
C ALA A 115 11.93 8.31 -9.02
N SER A 116 11.33 8.74 -10.13
CA SER A 116 11.62 10.03 -10.77
C SER A 116 11.11 11.24 -9.99
N LEU A 117 10.16 11.04 -9.08
CA LEU A 117 9.50 12.10 -8.32
C LEU A 117 10.00 12.19 -6.88
N PHE A 118 10.31 11.05 -6.25
CA PHE A 118 10.59 10.94 -4.83
C PHE A 118 11.99 10.38 -4.56
N ASP A 119 12.59 10.81 -3.45
CA ASP A 119 13.88 10.29 -2.97
C ASP A 119 13.68 9.07 -2.07
N ALA A 120 12.51 8.99 -1.42
CA ALA A 120 12.14 7.88 -0.53
C ALA A 120 10.66 7.52 -0.71
N VAL A 121 10.35 6.25 -0.50
CA VAL A 121 8.96 5.74 -0.52
C VAL A 121 8.72 4.86 0.69
N VAL A 122 7.61 5.11 1.39
CA VAL A 122 7.12 4.29 2.51
C VAL A 122 5.74 3.76 2.15
N THR A 123 5.54 2.48 2.25
CA THR A 123 4.24 1.82 1.97
C THR A 123 3.95 0.73 2.99
N VAL A 124 2.74 0.17 2.95
CA VAL A 124 2.32 -0.91 3.85
C VAL A 124 1.87 -2.10 3.00
N ASP A 125 2.46 -3.27 3.29
CA ASP A 125 2.15 -4.56 2.66
C ASP A 125 1.90 -4.46 1.14
N PRO A 126 2.83 -3.91 0.34
CA PRO A 126 2.68 -3.85 -1.10
C PRO A 126 2.65 -5.27 -1.66
N HIS A 127 1.82 -5.47 -2.69
CA HIS A 127 1.69 -6.75 -3.37
C HIS A 127 2.96 -7.11 -4.16
N LEU A 128 3.95 -7.71 -3.48
CA LEU A 128 5.23 -8.09 -4.06
C LEU A 128 5.37 -9.61 -4.07
N HIS A 129 5.33 -10.23 -5.26
CA HIS A 129 5.45 -11.69 -5.38
C HIS A 129 6.81 -12.13 -5.91
N ARG A 130 7.31 -11.46 -6.96
CA ARG A 130 8.52 -11.86 -7.67
C ARG A 130 9.72 -10.99 -7.36
N VAL A 131 9.54 -9.97 -6.56
CA VAL A 131 10.62 -9.11 -6.06
C VAL A 131 10.75 -9.27 -4.55
N ALA A 132 11.97 -9.41 -4.06
CA ALA A 132 12.21 -9.64 -2.64
C ALA A 132 12.10 -8.35 -1.83
N ASN A 133 12.37 -7.21 -2.46
CA ASN A 133 12.45 -5.91 -1.79
C ASN A 133 11.70 -4.84 -2.58
N LEU A 134 11.11 -3.90 -1.87
CA LEU A 134 10.43 -2.76 -2.48
C LEU A 134 11.34 -1.93 -3.41
N SER A 135 12.64 -1.85 -3.11
CA SER A 135 13.62 -1.15 -3.94
C SER A 135 13.83 -1.76 -5.33
N GLU A 136 13.45 -3.03 -5.53
CA GLU A 136 13.46 -3.65 -6.86
C GLU A 136 12.27 -3.19 -7.71
N ALA A 137 11.14 -2.93 -7.07
CA ALA A 137 9.93 -2.41 -7.73
C ALA A 137 10.00 -0.88 -7.91
N ILE A 138 10.53 -0.17 -6.92
CA ILE A 138 10.68 1.30 -6.94
C ILE A 138 12.15 1.62 -6.62
N PRO A 139 12.97 1.95 -7.63
CA PRO A 139 14.42 2.14 -7.46
C PRO A 139 14.77 3.49 -6.82
N VAL A 140 14.32 3.71 -5.58
CA VAL A 140 14.70 4.84 -4.72
C VAL A 140 15.71 4.38 -3.67
N LYS A 141 16.44 5.35 -3.10
CA LYS A 141 17.44 5.06 -2.07
C LYS A 141 16.82 4.43 -0.83
N ASP A 142 15.73 5.00 -0.35
CA ASP A 142 15.06 4.58 0.87
C ASP A 142 13.64 4.08 0.52
N ALA A 143 13.54 2.80 0.15
CA ALA A 143 12.29 2.10 -0.12
C ALA A 143 11.90 1.28 1.11
N ILE A 144 10.87 1.71 1.85
CA ILE A 144 10.48 1.13 3.14
C ILE A 144 9.12 0.46 3.00
N ASN A 145 9.09 -0.85 3.25
CA ASN A 145 7.87 -1.63 3.40
C ASN A 145 7.60 -1.89 4.88
N LEU A 146 6.46 -1.43 5.36
CA LEU A 146 5.93 -1.73 6.69
C LEU A 146 4.88 -2.85 6.57
N SER A 147 4.67 -3.62 7.65
CA SER A 147 3.59 -4.61 7.66
C SER A 147 2.52 -4.28 8.68
N ALA A 148 1.25 -4.36 8.27
CA ALA A 148 0.08 -4.29 9.14
C ALA A 148 -0.31 -5.67 9.71
N ALA A 149 0.30 -6.76 9.23
CA ALA A 149 -0.07 -8.11 9.64
C ALA A 149 -0.05 -8.33 11.16
N PRO A 150 0.95 -7.86 11.95
CA PRO A 150 0.92 -7.97 13.40
C PRO A 150 -0.29 -7.26 14.04
N ILE A 151 -0.67 -6.09 13.50
CA ILE A 151 -1.83 -5.31 14.00
C ILE A 151 -3.13 -6.04 13.68
N LEU A 152 -3.21 -6.68 12.51
CA LEU A 152 -4.37 -7.49 12.13
C LEU A 152 -4.52 -8.73 13.02
N GLY A 153 -3.41 -9.37 13.40
CA GLY A 153 -3.40 -10.45 14.39
C GLY A 153 -3.92 -10.00 15.76
N GLU A 154 -3.49 -8.83 16.23
CA GLU A 154 -4.01 -8.22 17.47
C GLU A 154 -5.51 -7.91 17.37
N LEU A 155 -5.96 -7.41 16.23
CA LEU A 155 -7.39 -7.14 16.00
C LEU A 155 -8.22 -8.42 16.01
N ALA A 156 -7.71 -9.50 15.41
CA ALA A 156 -8.35 -10.80 15.42
C ALA A 156 -8.55 -11.32 16.86
N LEU A 157 -7.53 -11.22 17.72
CA LEU A 157 -7.60 -11.55 19.13
C LEU A 157 -8.60 -10.71 19.92
N LYS A 158 -8.68 -9.41 19.62
CA LYS A 158 -9.70 -8.53 20.25
C LYS A 158 -11.14 -8.90 19.88
N LYS A 159 -11.32 -9.55 18.73
CA LYS A 159 -12.66 -9.93 18.22
C LYS A 159 -13.03 -11.36 18.56
N ARG A 160 -12.09 -12.27 18.70
CA ARG A 160 -12.29 -13.71 18.94
C ARG A 160 -11.24 -14.26 19.88
N GLU A 161 -11.64 -15.17 20.74
CA GLU A 161 -10.72 -15.91 21.61
C GLU A 161 -10.01 -16.99 20.78
N GLN A 162 -8.67 -17.04 20.86
CA GLN A 162 -7.81 -18.00 20.16
C GLN A 162 -8.23 -18.25 18.69
N PRO A 163 -8.33 -17.20 17.86
CA PRO A 163 -8.74 -17.37 16.47
C PRO A 163 -7.70 -18.21 15.70
N PHE A 164 -8.18 -18.98 14.73
CA PHE A 164 -7.35 -19.61 13.72
C PHE A 164 -7.23 -18.68 12.52
N LEU A 165 -6.00 -18.35 12.09
CA LEU A 165 -5.80 -17.48 10.93
C LEU A 165 -5.70 -18.34 9.66
N LEU A 166 -6.42 -17.95 8.62
CA LEU A 166 -6.45 -18.65 7.34
C LEU A 166 -6.11 -17.70 6.21
N GLY A 167 -5.07 -18.03 5.45
CA GLY A 167 -4.75 -17.38 4.18
C GLY A 167 -5.54 -17.99 3.03
N PRO A 168 -6.14 -17.18 2.14
CA PRO A 168 -6.97 -17.68 1.03
C PRO A 168 -6.17 -18.35 -0.08
N ASP A 169 -4.87 -18.09 -0.18
CA ASP A 169 -3.96 -18.70 -1.17
C ASP A 169 -2.50 -18.60 -0.70
N GLU A 170 -1.60 -19.22 -1.44
CA GLU A 170 -0.17 -19.27 -1.12
C GLU A 170 0.49 -17.88 -1.08
N GLU A 171 -0.06 -16.91 -1.80
CA GLU A 171 0.44 -15.54 -1.87
C GLU A 171 0.26 -14.81 -0.52
N SER A 172 -0.81 -15.16 0.22
CA SER A 172 -1.11 -14.60 1.54
C SER A 172 -0.23 -15.15 2.68
N ALA A 173 0.54 -16.22 2.43
CA ALA A 173 1.30 -16.96 3.46
C ALA A 173 2.19 -16.06 4.33
N GLN A 174 2.86 -15.08 3.71
CA GLN A 174 3.79 -14.19 4.41
C GLN A 174 3.07 -13.31 5.46
N TRP A 175 1.91 -12.76 5.14
CA TRP A 175 1.14 -11.90 6.05
C TRP A 175 0.47 -12.71 7.16
N VAL A 176 -0.11 -13.85 6.81
CA VAL A 176 -0.75 -14.74 7.79
C VAL A 176 0.28 -15.28 8.79
N ALA A 177 1.44 -15.70 8.32
CA ALA A 177 2.53 -16.17 9.17
C ALA A 177 3.06 -15.06 10.09
N GLN A 178 3.20 -13.83 9.59
CA GLN A 178 3.64 -12.69 10.42
C GLN A 178 2.59 -12.34 11.49
N ALA A 179 1.31 -12.29 11.13
CA ALA A 179 0.22 -12.03 12.08
C ALA A 179 0.16 -13.11 13.15
N ALA A 180 0.25 -14.38 12.75
CA ALA A 180 0.22 -15.52 13.67
C ALA A 180 1.42 -15.53 14.62
N LYS A 181 2.64 -15.34 14.08
CA LYS A 181 3.88 -15.34 14.87
C LYS A 181 3.89 -14.26 15.94
N ALA A 182 3.41 -13.06 15.62
CA ALA A 182 3.39 -11.94 16.56
C ALA A 182 2.53 -12.22 17.80
N HIS A 183 1.55 -13.13 17.71
CA HIS A 183 0.55 -13.39 18.76
C HIS A 183 0.43 -14.85 19.14
N HIS A 184 1.35 -15.72 18.68
CA HIS A 184 1.34 -17.17 18.93
C HIS A 184 0.01 -17.85 18.55
N LEU A 185 -0.54 -17.46 17.39
CA LEU A 185 -1.77 -18.04 16.85
C LEU A 185 -1.47 -19.18 15.88
N ASP A 186 -2.39 -20.14 15.82
CA ASP A 186 -2.37 -21.17 14.79
C ASP A 186 -2.82 -20.57 13.45
N PHE A 187 -2.21 -21.02 12.38
CA PHE A 187 -2.57 -20.59 11.04
C PHE A 187 -2.39 -21.70 10.00
N ALA A 188 -3.05 -21.53 8.88
CA ALA A 188 -2.79 -22.28 7.66
C ALA A 188 -3.08 -21.40 6.44
N VAL A 189 -2.74 -21.95 5.27
CA VAL A 189 -2.93 -21.27 3.99
C VAL A 189 -3.57 -22.27 3.04
N ALA A 190 -4.61 -21.84 2.33
CA ALA A 190 -5.25 -22.63 1.29
C ALA A 190 -4.34 -22.64 0.03
N THR A 191 -4.46 -23.71 -0.75
CA THR A 191 -3.75 -23.83 -2.04
C THR A 191 -4.71 -23.54 -3.15
N LYS A 192 -4.31 -22.66 -4.09
CA LYS A 192 -5.11 -22.22 -5.21
C LYS A 192 -4.57 -22.76 -6.52
N THR A 193 -5.31 -23.66 -7.17
CA THR A 193 -4.97 -24.17 -8.49
C THR A 193 -5.86 -23.53 -9.54
N ARG A 194 -5.25 -22.83 -10.52
CA ARG A 194 -5.98 -22.28 -11.66
C ARG A 194 -6.23 -23.40 -12.69
N LEU A 195 -7.50 -23.70 -12.97
CA LEU A 195 -7.93 -24.69 -13.97
C LEU A 195 -8.26 -24.07 -15.32
N GLY A 196 -8.10 -22.74 -15.48
CA GLY A 196 -8.38 -21.95 -16.69
C GLY A 196 -8.64 -20.49 -16.38
N ASP A 197 -9.04 -19.70 -17.40
CA ASP A 197 -9.20 -18.24 -17.26
C ASP A 197 -10.29 -17.81 -16.26
N CYS A 198 -11.28 -18.67 -16.01
CA CYS A 198 -12.42 -18.37 -15.14
C CYS A 198 -12.68 -19.43 -14.06
N SER A 199 -11.85 -20.47 -13.94
CA SER A 199 -12.05 -21.56 -12.98
C SER A 199 -10.86 -21.68 -12.04
N VAL A 200 -11.14 -21.61 -10.75
CA VAL A 200 -10.18 -21.74 -9.67
C VAL A 200 -10.64 -22.84 -8.75
N ASP A 201 -9.75 -23.78 -8.45
CA ASP A 201 -9.94 -24.79 -7.40
C ASP A 201 -9.16 -24.35 -6.15
N ILE A 202 -9.86 -24.21 -5.03
CA ILE A 202 -9.26 -23.84 -3.74
C ILE A 202 -9.27 -25.09 -2.87
N GLN A 203 -8.10 -25.60 -2.60
CA GLN A 203 -7.92 -26.73 -1.69
C GLN A 203 -7.64 -26.24 -0.28
N MET A 204 -8.57 -26.54 0.62
CA MET A 204 -8.40 -26.24 2.03
C MET A 204 -7.37 -27.18 2.65
N PRO A 205 -6.48 -26.65 3.51
CA PRO A 205 -5.55 -27.51 4.25
C PRO A 205 -6.32 -28.49 5.15
N SER A 206 -5.79 -29.70 5.31
CA SER A 206 -6.39 -30.72 6.19
C SER A 206 -6.12 -30.38 7.65
N ILE A 207 -6.96 -29.52 8.22
CA ILE A 207 -6.87 -29.04 9.60
C ILE A 207 -8.23 -29.16 10.28
N ASP A 208 -8.21 -29.49 11.57
CA ASP A 208 -9.41 -29.47 12.39
C ASP A 208 -9.60 -28.07 13.00
N VAL A 209 -10.60 -27.38 12.50
CA VAL A 209 -11.04 -26.06 13.01
C VAL A 209 -12.42 -26.13 13.67
N ALA A 210 -12.90 -27.34 13.97
CA ALA A 210 -14.23 -27.51 14.57
C ALA A 210 -14.32 -26.74 15.89
N GLY A 211 -15.35 -25.89 16.01
CA GLY A 211 -15.57 -25.06 17.19
C GLY A 211 -14.62 -23.86 17.36
N ARG A 212 -13.72 -23.61 16.42
CA ARG A 212 -12.82 -22.46 16.44
C ARG A 212 -13.34 -21.33 15.56
N ALA A 213 -13.10 -20.12 15.98
CA ALA A 213 -13.30 -18.95 15.11
C ALA A 213 -12.19 -18.87 14.06
N VAL A 214 -12.54 -18.94 12.77
CA VAL A 214 -11.60 -18.77 11.67
C VAL A 214 -11.64 -17.31 11.19
N VAL A 215 -10.46 -16.72 11.04
CA VAL A 215 -10.30 -15.36 10.51
C VAL A 215 -9.48 -15.44 9.22
N LEU A 216 -10.13 -15.06 8.11
CA LEU A 216 -9.44 -14.92 6.81
C LEU A 216 -8.59 -13.65 6.83
N LEU A 217 -7.34 -13.76 6.36
CA LEU A 217 -6.39 -12.65 6.30
C LEU A 217 -5.68 -12.65 4.94
N ASP A 218 -5.71 -11.49 4.28
CA ASP A 218 -5.07 -11.26 2.98
C ASP A 218 -4.54 -9.83 2.92
N ASP A 219 -3.65 -9.53 1.96
CA ASP A 219 -3.12 -8.18 1.72
C ASP A 219 -4.14 -7.27 1.03
N ILE A 220 -4.97 -7.82 0.14
CA ILE A 220 -5.95 -7.06 -0.64
C ILE A 220 -7.30 -7.81 -0.73
N ALA A 221 -8.35 -7.18 -0.22
CA ALA A 221 -9.72 -7.58 -0.50
C ALA A 221 -10.30 -6.72 -1.65
N SER A 222 -10.33 -7.25 -2.86
CA SER A 222 -10.87 -6.57 -4.05
C SER A 222 -12.38 -6.77 -4.17
N SER A 223 -12.81 -7.85 -4.87
CA SER A 223 -14.22 -8.21 -5.01
C SER A 223 -14.75 -9.08 -3.87
N GLY A 224 -13.87 -9.63 -3.05
CA GLY A 224 -14.19 -10.59 -2.01
C GLY A 224 -14.42 -12.02 -2.49
N HIS A 225 -14.37 -12.30 -3.79
CA HIS A 225 -14.57 -13.66 -4.32
C HIS A 225 -13.57 -14.69 -3.79
N THR A 226 -12.35 -14.29 -3.52
CA THR A 226 -11.33 -15.18 -2.92
C THR A 226 -11.59 -15.45 -1.44
N LEU A 227 -12.35 -14.56 -0.78
CA LEU A 227 -12.66 -14.64 0.66
C LEU A 227 -14.06 -15.25 0.93
N ALA A 228 -14.87 -15.45 -0.10
CA ALA A 228 -16.22 -16.02 -0.03
C ALA A 228 -16.20 -17.52 -0.36
#